data_d2adf15a7ecd2cbc41ad6c8db8e92e16
#
_entry.id   d2adf15a7ecd2cbc41ad6c8db8e92e16
#
_cell.length_a   1.000
_cell.length_b   1.000
_cell.length_c   1.000
_cell.angle_alpha   90.00
_cell.angle_beta   90.00
_cell.angle_gamma   90.00
#
_symmetry.space_group_name_H-M   'P 1'
#
loop_
_entity.id
_entity.type
_entity.pdbx_description
1 polymer ?
#
loop_
_entity_poly.entity_id
_entity_poly.type
_entity_poly.pdbx_seq_one_letter_code
_entity_poly.pdbx_strand_id
1 'polypeptide(L)' 'MFWKRIADLRIDHDLTQQQVADILLCKREVYRRYEKGLRELPLSYAITLADYYKVSLDYLVERSDNPHG' A
#
# COMPACT_ATOMS: atom_id res chain seq x y z
N MET A 1 5.79 -10.28 -4.81
CA MET A 1 6.78 -9.24 -4.49
C MET A 1 6.40 -8.58 -3.18
N PHE A 2 7.35 -8.33 -2.31
CA PHE A 2 7.11 -7.73 -1.00
C PHE A 2 7.44 -6.25 -1.03
N TRP A 3 6.45 -5.41 -0.78
CA TRP A 3 6.63 -3.96 -0.71
C TRP A 3 6.41 -3.49 0.72
N LYS A 4 7.50 -3.38 1.46
CA LYS A 4 7.48 -2.96 2.85
C LYS A 4 6.84 -1.58 3.03
N ARG A 5 6.98 -0.72 2.03
CA ARG A 5 6.55 0.68 2.14
C ARG A 5 5.04 0.85 2.33
N ILE A 6 4.22 -0.10 1.84
CA ILE A 6 2.78 0.00 2.06
C ILE A 6 2.43 -0.13 3.55
N ALA A 7 3.13 -1.00 4.27
CA ALA A 7 2.94 -1.11 5.71
C ALA A 7 3.47 0.12 6.43
N ASP A 8 4.63 0.62 6.02
CA ASP A 8 5.22 1.82 6.63
C ASP A 8 4.30 3.03 6.45
N LEU A 9 3.75 3.23 5.26
CA LEU A 9 2.82 4.34 5.00
C LEU A 9 1.55 4.20 5.82
N ARG A 10 1.02 2.98 5.93
CA ARG A 10 -0.17 2.73 6.75
C ARG A 10 0.08 3.13 8.21
N ILE A 11 1.20 2.70 8.76
CA ILE A 11 1.57 2.99 10.15
C ILE A 11 1.79 4.48 10.34
N ASP A 12 2.48 5.13 9.41
CA ASP A 12 2.73 6.58 9.47
C ASP A 12 1.44 7.39 9.45
N HIS A 13 0.39 6.89 8.82
CA HIS A 13 -0.91 7.55 8.74
C HIS A 13 -1.86 7.08 9.85
N ASP A 14 -1.38 6.33 10.83
CA ASP A 14 -2.17 5.81 11.95
C ASP A 14 -3.39 5.01 11.51
N LEU A 15 -3.24 4.24 10.44
CA LEU A 15 -4.33 3.43 9.90
C LEU A 15 -4.16 1.97 10.32
N THR A 16 -5.30 1.30 10.56
CA THR A 16 -5.31 -0.14 10.77
C THR A 16 -5.37 -0.86 9.43
N GLN A 17 -5.04 -2.15 9.42
CA GLN A 17 -5.17 -2.96 8.21
C GLN A 17 -6.61 -2.96 7.70
N GLN A 18 -7.58 -2.99 8.63
CA GLN A 18 -9.00 -2.96 8.24
C GLN A 18 -9.35 -1.65 7.53
N GLN A 19 -8.84 -0.53 8.02
CA GLN A 19 -9.12 0.77 7.40
C GLN A 19 -8.58 0.84 5.98
N VAL A 20 -7.37 0.33 5.75
CA VAL A 20 -6.81 0.32 4.39
C VAL A 20 -7.54 -0.68 3.51
N ALA A 21 -7.92 -1.83 4.05
CA ALA A 21 -8.74 -2.78 3.29
C ALA A 21 -10.05 -2.14 2.84
N ASP A 22 -10.67 -1.34 3.72
CA ASP A 22 -11.90 -0.62 3.37
C ASP A 22 -11.66 0.39 2.24
N ILE A 23 -10.51 1.09 2.26
CA ILE A 23 -10.15 2.02 1.19
C ILE A 23 -10.03 1.27 -0.14
N LEU A 24 -9.45 0.08 -0.12
CA LEU A 24 -9.28 -0.76 -1.31
C LEU A 24 -10.52 -1.56 -1.68
N LEU A 25 -11.55 -1.52 -0.83
CA LEU A 25 -12.78 -2.32 -1.02
C LEU A 25 -12.48 -3.82 -1.05
N CYS A 26 -11.57 -4.26 -0.20
CA CYS A 26 -11.23 -5.67 -0.07
C CYS A 26 -11.31 -6.09 1.40
N LYS A 27 -11.18 -7.38 1.66
CA LYS A 27 -11.22 -7.91 3.01
C LYS A 27 -9.89 -7.68 3.71
N ARG A 28 -9.92 -7.47 5.04
CA ARG A 28 -8.71 -7.29 5.85
C ARG A 28 -7.71 -8.42 5.63
N GLU A 29 -8.19 -9.65 5.56
CA GLU A 29 -7.33 -10.82 5.37
C GLU A 29 -6.58 -10.77 4.03
N VAL A 30 -7.23 -10.28 2.99
CA VAL A 30 -6.61 -10.12 1.68
C VAL A 30 -5.54 -9.03 1.73
N TYR A 31 -5.84 -7.89 2.35
CA TYR A 31 -4.87 -6.81 2.47
C TYR A 31 -3.66 -7.25 3.30
N ARG A 32 -3.89 -8.00 4.38
CA ARG A 32 -2.81 -8.51 5.22
C ARG A 32 -1.81 -9.32 4.41
N ARG A 33 -2.29 -10.11 3.47
CA ARG A 33 -1.43 -10.91 2.60
C ARG A 33 -0.57 -10.05 1.70
N TYR A 34 -1.09 -8.91 1.25
CA TYR A 34 -0.31 -7.96 0.46
C TYR A 34 0.85 -7.40 1.27
N GLU A 35 0.60 -7.00 2.52
CA GLU A 35 1.66 -6.47 3.38
C GLU A 35 2.74 -7.50 3.69
N LYS A 36 2.37 -8.76 3.77
CA LYS A 36 3.32 -9.84 4.08
C LYS A 36 4.04 -10.40 2.85
N GLY A 37 3.71 -9.90 1.68
CA GLY A 37 4.32 -10.39 0.44
C GLY A 37 3.85 -11.79 0.04
N LEU A 38 2.78 -12.27 0.64
CA LEU A 38 2.20 -13.58 0.31
C LEU A 38 1.37 -13.52 -0.97
N ARG A 39 1.02 -12.32 -1.42
CA ARG A 39 0.20 -12.11 -2.59
C ARG A 39 0.62 -10.81 -3.25
N GLU A 40 0.66 -10.77 -4.58
CA GLU A 40 1.00 -9.56 -5.30
C GLU A 40 -0.12 -8.54 -5.22
N LEU A 41 0.24 -7.28 -4.95
CA LEU A 41 -0.69 -6.18 -4.92
C LEU A 41 -1.09 -5.83 -6.35
N PRO A 42 -2.38 -5.87 -6.71
CA PRO A 42 -2.80 -5.46 -8.05
C PRO A 42 -2.42 -4.01 -8.33
N LEU A 43 -2.12 -3.71 -9.60
CA LEU A 43 -1.72 -2.36 -9.99
C LEU A 43 -2.80 -1.33 -9.63
N SER A 44 -4.07 -1.67 -9.82
CA SER A 44 -5.17 -0.77 -9.46
C SER A 44 -5.16 -0.39 -7.99
N TYR A 45 -4.85 -1.35 -7.12
CA TYR A 45 -4.75 -1.09 -5.68
C TYR A 45 -3.52 -0.24 -5.36
N ALA A 46 -2.41 -0.51 -6.04
CA ALA A 46 -1.19 0.29 -5.85
C ALA A 46 -1.44 1.75 -6.23
N ILE A 47 -2.14 1.99 -7.32
CA ILE A 47 -2.49 3.35 -7.75
C ILE A 47 -3.40 4.01 -6.72
N THR A 48 -4.40 3.29 -6.21
CA THR A 48 -5.31 3.82 -5.19
C THR A 48 -4.54 4.22 -3.93
N LEU A 49 -3.61 3.38 -3.48
CA LEU A 49 -2.82 3.70 -2.28
C LEU A 49 -1.87 4.87 -2.53
N ALA A 50 -1.24 4.93 -3.69
CA ALA A 50 -0.35 6.05 -4.03
C ALA A 50 -1.14 7.36 -4.00
N ASP A 51 -2.34 7.37 -4.57
CA ASP A 51 -3.20 8.55 -4.55
C ASP A 51 -3.64 8.90 -3.15
N TYR A 52 -4.02 7.91 -2.35
CA TYR A 52 -4.47 8.13 -0.98
C TYR A 52 -3.37 8.72 -0.11
N TYR A 53 -2.17 8.16 -0.20
CA TYR A 53 -1.03 8.62 0.58
C TYR A 53 -0.33 9.83 -0.05
N LYS A 54 -0.75 10.24 -1.23
CA LYS A 54 -0.19 11.40 -1.97
C LYS A 54 1.30 11.23 -2.24
N VAL A 55 1.67 10.03 -2.65
CA VAL A 55 3.04 9.70 -3.06
C VAL A 55 3.01 9.16 -4.49
N SER A 56 4.17 9.16 -5.14
CA SER A 56 4.27 8.58 -6.48
C SER A 56 4.14 7.06 -6.41
N LEU A 57 3.70 6.46 -7.51
CA LEU A 57 3.65 5.00 -7.60
C LEU A 57 5.04 4.40 -7.48
N ASP A 58 6.05 5.04 -8.07
CA ASP A 58 7.44 4.59 -7.98
C ASP A 58 7.92 4.54 -6.53
N TYR A 59 7.55 5.53 -5.73
CA TYR A 59 7.89 5.52 -4.31
C TYR A 59 7.20 4.35 -3.59
N LEU A 60 5.92 4.16 -3.87
CA LEU A 60 5.13 3.11 -3.22
C LEU A 60 5.70 1.72 -3.48
N VAL A 61 6.14 1.46 -4.71
CA VAL A 61 6.71 0.16 -5.09
C VAL A 61 8.23 0.12 -4.97
N GLU A 62 8.80 1.07 -4.24
CA GLU A 62 10.22 1.12 -3.88
C GLU A 62 11.17 1.23 -5.07
N ARG A 63 10.72 1.85 -6.15
CA ARG A 63 11.58 2.19 -7.29
C ARG A 63 12.23 3.56 -7.16
N SER A 64 11.77 4.37 -6.20
CA SER A 64 12.28 5.71 -5.93
C SER A 64 12.24 5.95 -4.44
N ASP A 65 13.22 6.68 -3.91
CA ASP A 65 13.23 7.12 -2.51
C ASP A 65 12.56 8.48 -2.33
N ASN A 66 12.18 9.12 -3.44
CA ASN A 66 11.53 10.43 -3.42
C ASN A 66 10.00 10.23 -3.52
N PRO A 67 9.21 10.61 -2.49
CA PRO A 67 7.76 10.42 -2.51
C PRO A 67 7.06 11.15 -3.65
N HIS A 68 7.68 12.19 -4.20
CA HIS A 68 7.09 13.03 -5.24
C HIS A 68 7.75 12.86 -6.61
N GLY A 69 8.68 11.91 -6.72
CA GLY A 69 9.44 11.73 -7.95
C GLY A 69 9.21 10.43 -8.69
#